data_48921a04456cd0c37f796bc256bc3ce7
#
_entry.id   48921a04456cd0c37f796bc256bc3ce7
#
_cell.length_a   1.000
_cell.length_b   1.000
_cell.length_c   1.000
_cell.angle_alpha   90.00
_cell.angle_beta   90.00
_cell.angle_gamma   90.00
#
_symmetry.space_group_name_H-M   'P 1'
#
loop_
_entity.id
_entity.type
_entity.pdbx_description
1 polymer ?
#
loop_
_entity_poly.entity_id
_entity_poly.type
_entity_poly.pdbx_seq_one_letter_code
_entity_poly.pdbx_strand_id
1 'polypeptide(L)'
;IAIGIIVLMPLSKIFLSKSQGNKKKKNAKSLDDLVDEYRLLDNLHRYIVPSSRTSAAKDENGNVMDIVGKTLKELSIQKKYGVSIIEIRNEKKSRLGLVKDVNQNMAKSSSTIQVHDTLYIIGDEQKMQRFAQDYGLRKMKDVKIDFYDLGLTEIVVMPTSNFAGLRIGEANLRKRFGINVLGVKRGGCEYITDNLIAAKLHVGDMLLVQGEWTNLAHLTADTTNWVVLDQPEKTADKVLLDYKAPVAAAIMLLMIAMMVFDFIPVAPVTAVIIAGLLTVFAGCFRNVEAAYKTINWESIVLIAAMMPMSTALEKT
;
A
#
# COMPACT_ATOMS: atom_id res chain seq x y z
N ILE A 1 -38.16 -1.61 3.68
CA ILE A 1 -36.81 -1.03 3.46
C ILE A 1 -35.82 -2.11 2.94
N ALA A 2 -35.72 -3.30 3.59
CA ALA A 2 -34.78 -4.36 3.17
C ALA A 2 -35.05 -4.88 1.74
N ILE A 3 -36.32 -5.06 1.36
CA ILE A 3 -36.73 -5.51 0.00
C ILE A 3 -36.33 -4.45 -1.05
N GLY A 4 -36.44 -3.16 -0.74
CA GLY A 4 -36.04 -2.08 -1.63
C GLY A 4 -34.55 -2.09 -1.93
N ILE A 5 -33.69 -2.34 -0.92
CA ILE A 5 -32.24 -2.40 -1.09
C ILE A 5 -31.84 -3.62 -1.92
N ILE A 6 -32.44 -4.79 -1.69
CA ILE A 6 -32.15 -6.04 -2.43
C ILE A 6 -32.53 -5.91 -3.91
N VAL A 7 -33.57 -5.16 -4.23
CA VAL A 7 -34.02 -4.97 -5.61
C VAL A 7 -33.30 -3.80 -6.30
N LEU A 8 -33.06 -2.70 -5.59
CA LEU A 8 -32.41 -1.52 -6.17
C LEU A 8 -30.91 -1.71 -6.42
N MET A 9 -30.19 -2.50 -5.59
CA MET A 9 -28.76 -2.75 -5.80
C MET A 9 -28.44 -3.43 -7.14
N PRO A 10 -29.07 -4.56 -7.51
CA PRO A 10 -28.81 -5.18 -8.81
C PRO A 10 -29.34 -4.34 -9.98
N LEU A 11 -30.49 -3.67 -9.81
CA LEU A 11 -31.04 -2.77 -10.83
C LEU A 11 -30.11 -1.57 -11.10
N SER A 12 -29.58 -0.95 -10.06
CA SER A 12 -28.62 0.15 -10.21
C SER A 12 -27.35 -0.31 -10.93
N LYS A 13 -26.85 -1.52 -10.65
CA LYS A 13 -25.68 -2.10 -11.31
C LYS A 13 -25.90 -2.38 -12.79
N ILE A 14 -27.14 -2.74 -13.17
CA ILE A 14 -27.50 -3.00 -14.57
C ILE A 14 -27.70 -1.66 -15.32
N PHE A 15 -28.34 -0.67 -14.71
CA PHE A 15 -28.63 0.61 -15.36
C PHE A 15 -27.45 1.59 -15.36
N LEU A 16 -26.66 1.67 -14.27
CA LEU A 16 -25.51 2.56 -14.15
C LEU A 16 -24.24 2.02 -14.81
N SER A 17 -24.10 0.71 -14.95
CA SER A 17 -22.95 0.10 -15.65
C SER A 17 -22.88 0.49 -17.13
N LYS A 18 -24.00 0.91 -17.74
CA LYS A 18 -24.05 1.35 -19.14
C LYS A 18 -23.76 2.84 -19.35
N SER A 19 -23.70 3.65 -18.31
CA SER A 19 -23.48 5.10 -18.39
C SER A 19 -22.03 5.53 -18.13
N GLN A 20 -21.11 4.62 -17.80
CA GLN A 20 -19.69 4.92 -17.87
C GLN A 20 -19.23 4.85 -19.32
N GLY A 21 -19.77 5.76 -20.14
CA GLY A 21 -19.19 6.15 -21.42
C GLY A 21 -17.75 6.57 -21.17
N ASN A 22 -16.91 5.79 -21.72
CA ASN A 22 -15.51 5.90 -22.10
C ASN A 22 -15.01 7.36 -22.24
N LYS A 23 -15.03 8.15 -21.17
CA LYS A 23 -14.13 9.27 -20.98
C LYS A 23 -12.88 8.68 -20.31
N LYS A 24 -12.01 8.07 -21.13
CA LYS A 24 -10.61 7.95 -20.80
C LYS A 24 -10.14 9.35 -20.40
N LYS A 25 -10.20 9.68 -19.11
CA LYS A 25 -9.27 10.63 -18.54
C LYS A 25 -7.89 9.98 -18.70
N LYS A 26 -7.24 10.30 -19.85
CA LYS A 26 -5.79 10.21 -19.92
C LYS A 26 -5.31 10.94 -18.70
N ASN A 27 -4.57 10.26 -17.80
CA ASN A 27 -3.50 10.89 -17.01
C ASN A 27 -3.26 10.33 -15.60
N ALA A 28 -3.79 9.15 -15.24
CA ALA A 28 -3.21 8.45 -14.09
C ALA A 28 -3.20 6.95 -14.45
N LYS A 29 -2.00 6.38 -14.54
CA LYS A 29 -1.81 4.94 -14.66
C LYS A 29 -2.29 4.30 -13.35
N SER A 30 -2.91 3.12 -13.42
CA SER A 30 -3.20 2.36 -12.21
C SER A 30 -1.89 1.79 -11.63
N LEU A 31 -1.89 1.43 -10.35
CA LEU A 31 -0.73 0.78 -9.73
C LEU A 31 -0.37 -0.53 -10.44
N ASP A 32 -1.38 -1.28 -10.87
CA ASP A 32 -1.18 -2.52 -11.63
C ASP A 32 -0.54 -2.24 -13.00
N ASP A 33 -0.96 -1.16 -13.71
CA ASP A 33 -0.35 -0.76 -14.98
C ASP A 33 1.15 -0.43 -14.81
N LEU A 34 1.54 0.19 -13.69
CA LEU A 34 2.94 0.48 -13.38
C LEU A 34 3.75 -0.79 -13.11
N VAL A 35 3.19 -1.74 -12.37
CA VAL A 35 3.81 -3.03 -12.10
C VAL A 35 4.09 -3.78 -13.40
N ASP A 36 3.12 -3.80 -14.31
CA ASP A 36 3.22 -4.49 -15.59
C ASP A 36 4.18 -3.77 -16.55
N GLU A 37 4.11 -2.43 -16.64
CA GLU A 37 4.95 -1.63 -17.52
C GLU A 37 6.44 -1.77 -17.20
N TYR A 38 6.79 -1.75 -15.91
CA TYR A 38 8.17 -1.91 -15.46
C TYR A 38 8.58 -3.37 -15.27
N ARG A 39 7.71 -4.33 -15.60
CA ARG A 39 7.95 -5.77 -15.40
C ARG A 39 8.49 -6.09 -14.01
N LEU A 40 7.92 -5.43 -12.99
CA LEU A 40 8.42 -5.57 -11.61
C LEU A 40 8.39 -7.01 -11.12
N LEU A 41 7.41 -7.80 -11.58
CA LEU A 41 7.24 -9.19 -11.16
C LEU A 41 8.38 -10.11 -11.62
N ASP A 42 9.13 -9.71 -12.66
CA ASP A 42 10.26 -10.48 -13.16
C ASP A 42 11.46 -10.41 -12.21
N ASN A 43 11.67 -9.25 -11.57
CA ASN A 43 12.83 -8.97 -10.72
C ASN A 43 12.50 -8.83 -9.23
N LEU A 44 11.21 -8.84 -8.87
CA LEU A 44 10.73 -8.74 -7.50
C LEU A 44 10.16 -10.08 -7.04
N HIS A 45 10.77 -10.67 -6.04
CA HIS A 45 10.32 -11.93 -5.48
C HIS A 45 10.00 -11.83 -4.01
N ARG A 46 9.03 -12.66 -3.57
CA ARG A 46 8.64 -12.79 -2.17
C ARG A 46 9.22 -14.04 -1.55
N TYR A 47 9.82 -13.86 -0.39
CA TYR A 47 10.34 -14.95 0.42
C TYR A 47 9.79 -14.86 1.83
N ILE A 48 9.37 -15.99 2.40
CA ILE A 48 8.94 -16.08 3.79
C ILE A 48 10.08 -16.63 4.65
N VAL A 49 10.25 -16.07 5.84
CA VAL A 49 11.19 -16.54 6.86
C VAL A 49 10.53 -17.68 7.64
N PRO A 50 10.97 -18.94 7.47
CA PRO A 50 10.34 -20.07 8.14
C PRO A 50 10.69 -20.12 9.62
N SER A 51 9.82 -20.75 10.42
CA SER A 51 10.07 -21.01 11.85
C SER A 51 11.12 -22.10 12.07
N SER A 52 11.20 -23.08 11.17
CA SER A 52 12.17 -24.17 11.22
C SER A 52 13.31 -23.91 10.24
N ARG A 53 14.54 -23.93 10.72
CA ARG A 53 15.76 -23.56 9.97
C ARG A 53 16.54 -24.78 9.47
N THR A 54 15.89 -25.91 9.35
CA THR A 54 16.53 -27.18 8.98
C THR A 54 17.19 -27.13 7.60
N SER A 55 16.83 -26.15 6.77
CA SER A 55 17.32 -26.00 5.38
C SER A 55 18.33 -24.87 5.18
N ALA A 56 18.73 -24.13 6.24
CA ALA A 56 19.70 -23.06 6.11
C ALA A 56 21.12 -23.62 5.95
N ALA A 57 21.95 -22.95 5.16
CA ALA A 57 23.35 -23.28 5.00
C ALA A 57 24.09 -23.07 6.32
N LYS A 58 25.19 -23.82 6.50
CA LYS A 58 26.12 -23.64 7.60
C LYS A 58 27.24 -22.71 7.15
N ASP A 59 27.69 -21.85 8.05
CA ASP A 59 28.89 -21.03 7.83
C ASP A 59 30.18 -21.89 7.85
N GLU A 60 31.32 -21.26 7.59
CA GLU A 60 32.63 -21.92 7.62
C GLU A 60 32.95 -22.56 8.99
N ASN A 61 32.27 -22.13 10.04
CA ASN A 61 32.39 -22.64 11.42
C ASN A 61 31.32 -23.71 11.76
N GLY A 62 30.51 -24.13 10.79
CA GLY A 62 29.48 -25.14 10.97
C GLY A 62 28.20 -24.64 11.66
N ASN A 63 28.07 -23.34 11.96
CA ASN A 63 26.88 -22.75 12.54
C ASN A 63 25.84 -22.46 11.45
N VAL A 64 24.55 -22.69 11.76
CA VAL A 64 23.44 -22.37 10.85
C VAL A 64 23.40 -20.86 10.63
N MET A 65 23.41 -20.42 9.37
CA MET A 65 23.24 -19.01 9.04
C MET A 65 21.87 -18.53 9.48
N ASP A 66 21.83 -17.64 10.46
CA ASP A 66 20.61 -17.12 11.04
C ASP A 66 20.36 -15.69 10.58
N ILE A 67 19.14 -15.46 10.06
CA ILE A 67 18.66 -14.14 9.63
C ILE A 67 17.76 -13.49 10.69
N VAL A 68 17.16 -14.31 11.58
CA VAL A 68 16.18 -13.84 12.55
C VAL A 68 16.84 -13.09 13.70
N GLY A 69 16.24 -11.95 14.07
CA GLY A 69 16.77 -11.08 15.13
C GLY A 69 17.93 -10.20 14.71
N LYS A 70 18.46 -10.36 13.49
CA LYS A 70 19.53 -9.51 12.96
C LYS A 70 18.95 -8.33 12.19
N THR A 71 19.69 -7.22 12.22
CA THR A 71 19.35 -6.03 11.43
C THR A 71 19.87 -6.19 9.99
N LEU A 72 19.22 -5.50 9.04
CA LEU A 72 19.68 -5.49 7.65
C LEU A 72 21.11 -4.94 7.50
N LYS A 73 21.52 -4.05 8.41
CA LYS A 73 22.87 -3.51 8.45
C LYS A 73 23.91 -4.58 8.80
N GLU A 74 23.63 -5.40 9.82
CA GLU A 74 24.51 -6.50 10.26
C GLU A 74 24.66 -7.58 9.18
N LEU A 75 23.54 -7.90 8.51
CA LEU A 75 23.54 -8.91 7.44
C LEU A 75 24.27 -8.45 6.19
N SER A 76 24.41 -7.14 5.97
CA SER A 76 25.08 -6.54 4.80
C SER A 76 24.72 -7.22 3.47
N ILE A 77 23.43 -7.60 3.31
CA ILE A 77 22.91 -8.46 2.24
C ILE A 77 23.28 -7.91 0.86
N GLN A 78 23.15 -6.59 0.70
CA GLN A 78 23.44 -5.93 -0.55
C GLN A 78 24.92 -6.08 -0.97
N LYS A 79 25.85 -5.97 -0.02
CA LYS A 79 27.28 -6.14 -0.31
C LYS A 79 27.64 -7.59 -0.59
N LYS A 80 27.02 -8.55 0.15
CA LYS A 80 27.35 -9.96 0.09
C LYS A 80 26.72 -10.67 -1.11
N TYR A 81 25.44 -10.35 -1.41
CA TYR A 81 24.67 -11.06 -2.43
C TYR A 81 24.29 -10.18 -3.63
N GLY A 82 24.42 -8.85 -3.54
CA GLY A 82 24.00 -7.92 -4.59
C GLY A 82 22.48 -7.83 -4.75
N VAL A 83 21.70 -8.23 -3.73
CA VAL A 83 20.23 -8.13 -3.71
C VAL A 83 19.79 -7.09 -2.68
N SER A 84 18.64 -6.49 -2.90
CA SER A 84 18.07 -5.49 -2.00
C SER A 84 16.72 -5.93 -1.46
N ILE A 85 16.57 -5.89 -0.13
CA ILE A 85 15.27 -6.02 0.51
C ILE A 85 14.62 -4.63 0.50
N ILE A 86 13.46 -4.53 -0.12
CA ILE A 86 12.73 -3.25 -0.27
C ILE A 86 11.63 -3.11 0.78
N GLU A 87 11.00 -4.23 1.16
CA GLU A 87 9.87 -4.26 2.09
C GLU A 87 9.95 -5.48 2.99
N ILE A 88 9.58 -5.31 4.25
CA ILE A 88 9.38 -6.38 5.23
C ILE A 88 7.92 -6.32 5.66
N ARG A 89 7.18 -7.39 5.40
CA ARG A 89 5.77 -7.50 5.76
C ARG A 89 5.58 -8.53 6.86
N ASN A 90 4.94 -8.14 7.94
CA ASN A 90 4.54 -9.03 9.01
C ASN A 90 3.02 -9.20 8.96
N GLU A 91 2.55 -10.43 8.80
CA GLU A 91 1.13 -10.77 8.81
C GLU A 91 0.80 -11.49 10.12
N LYS A 92 0.10 -10.84 11.01
CA LYS A 92 -0.43 -11.47 12.23
C LYS A 92 -1.87 -11.86 12.00
N LYS A 93 -2.16 -13.15 12.09
CA LYS A 93 -3.54 -13.65 12.13
C LYS A 93 -4.09 -13.50 13.54
N SER A 94 -5.25 -12.85 13.69
CA SER A 94 -5.97 -12.84 14.96
C SER A 94 -6.31 -14.27 15.40
N ARG A 95 -6.43 -14.50 16.72
CA ARG A 95 -6.80 -15.81 17.31
C ARG A 95 -8.07 -16.42 16.71
N LEU A 96 -9.00 -15.59 16.24
CA LEU A 96 -10.25 -16.02 15.58
C LEU A 96 -10.12 -16.23 14.08
N GLY A 97 -8.95 -16.02 13.47
CA GLY A 97 -8.72 -16.20 12.02
C GLY A 97 -9.46 -15.24 11.09
N LEU A 98 -10.35 -14.40 11.62
CA LEU A 98 -11.23 -13.50 10.87
C LEU A 98 -10.55 -12.18 10.48
N VAL A 99 -9.52 -11.78 11.22
CA VAL A 99 -8.80 -10.53 11.02
C VAL A 99 -7.35 -10.83 10.76
N LYS A 100 -6.83 -10.35 9.64
CA LYS A 100 -5.39 -10.28 9.36
C LYS A 100 -4.93 -8.87 9.70
N ASP A 101 -3.92 -8.75 10.53
CA ASP A 101 -3.22 -7.49 10.72
C ASP A 101 -1.96 -7.53 9.86
N VAL A 102 -1.92 -6.67 8.85
CA VAL A 102 -0.81 -6.59 7.90
C VAL A 102 -0.01 -5.35 8.22
N ASN A 103 1.19 -5.55 8.73
CA ASN A 103 2.12 -4.46 8.97
C ASN A 103 3.14 -4.43 7.82
N GLN A 104 3.02 -3.41 6.99
CA GLN A 104 3.83 -3.21 5.79
C GLN A 104 4.87 -2.13 6.09
N ASN A 105 6.12 -2.53 6.20
CA ASN A 105 7.20 -1.62 6.52
C ASN A 105 8.25 -1.57 5.42
N MET A 106 8.66 -0.35 5.06
CA MET A 106 9.83 -0.20 4.21
C MET A 106 11.07 -0.70 4.95
N ALA A 107 11.84 -1.57 4.29
CA ALA A 107 13.04 -2.12 4.89
C ALA A 107 14.08 -1.02 5.13
N LYS A 108 14.39 -0.70 6.38
CA LYS A 108 15.43 0.25 6.80
C LYS A 108 16.67 -0.52 7.27
N SER A 109 17.84 0.12 7.27
CA SER A 109 19.08 -0.52 7.76
C SER A 109 18.97 -1.03 9.20
N SER A 110 18.12 -0.38 10.01
CA SER A 110 17.80 -0.77 11.40
C SER A 110 16.67 -1.78 11.53
N SER A 111 15.99 -2.14 10.44
CA SER A 111 14.91 -3.11 10.50
C SER A 111 15.44 -4.48 10.87
N THR A 112 14.83 -5.12 11.87
CA THR A 112 15.11 -6.49 12.29
C THR A 112 14.16 -7.45 11.60
N ILE A 113 14.66 -8.60 11.21
CA ILE A 113 13.87 -9.65 10.57
C ILE A 113 13.35 -10.61 11.63
N GLN A 114 12.06 -10.92 11.58
CA GLN A 114 11.39 -11.84 12.49
C GLN A 114 10.95 -13.13 11.76
N VAL A 115 10.63 -14.13 12.56
CA VAL A 115 10.03 -15.37 12.03
C VAL A 115 8.67 -15.07 11.42
N HIS A 116 8.35 -15.68 10.30
CA HIS A 116 7.15 -15.48 9.47
C HIS A 116 7.06 -14.12 8.77
N ASP A 117 8.13 -13.30 8.82
CA ASP A 117 8.17 -12.13 7.97
C ASP A 117 8.21 -12.53 6.50
N THR A 118 7.50 -11.77 5.68
CA THR A 118 7.58 -11.86 4.23
C THR A 118 8.51 -10.76 3.73
N LEU A 119 9.60 -11.17 3.09
CA LEU A 119 10.61 -10.28 2.54
C LEU A 119 10.35 -10.08 1.06
N TYR A 120 10.23 -8.85 0.63
CA TYR A 120 10.19 -8.46 -0.78
C TYR A 120 11.59 -8.07 -1.22
N ILE A 121 12.13 -8.84 -2.14
CA ILE A 121 13.54 -8.76 -2.56
C ILE A 121 13.60 -8.47 -4.04
N ILE A 122 14.42 -7.48 -4.41
CA ILE A 122 14.70 -7.13 -5.80
C ILE A 122 16.15 -7.43 -6.13
N GLY A 123 16.39 -7.98 -7.32
CA GLY A 123 17.72 -8.30 -7.80
C GLY A 123 17.70 -9.39 -8.86
N ASP A 124 18.89 -9.87 -9.22
CA ASP A 124 19.07 -10.98 -10.13
C ASP A 124 18.57 -12.29 -9.52
N GLU A 125 17.85 -13.10 -10.31
CA GLU A 125 17.22 -14.32 -9.81
C GLU A 125 18.22 -15.32 -9.23
N GLN A 126 19.39 -15.51 -9.84
CA GLN A 126 20.39 -16.45 -9.34
C GLN A 126 20.97 -16.01 -7.99
N LYS A 127 21.17 -14.69 -7.83
CA LYS A 127 21.66 -14.11 -6.58
C LYS A 127 20.61 -14.21 -5.47
N MET A 128 19.35 -13.99 -5.81
CA MET A 128 18.23 -14.16 -4.86
C MET A 128 18.06 -15.62 -4.42
N GLN A 129 18.19 -16.56 -5.34
CA GLN A 129 18.14 -18.00 -5.02
C GLN A 129 19.28 -18.41 -4.08
N ARG A 130 20.51 -17.94 -4.34
CA ARG A 130 21.66 -18.19 -3.44
C ARG A 130 21.41 -17.61 -2.06
N PHE A 131 20.94 -16.37 -1.98
CA PHE A 131 20.56 -15.75 -0.70
C PHE A 131 19.50 -16.55 0.04
N ALA A 132 18.46 -16.99 -0.68
CA ALA A 132 17.38 -17.78 -0.10
C ALA A 132 17.83 -19.15 0.40
N GLN A 133 18.75 -19.81 -0.32
CA GLN A 133 19.32 -21.09 0.08
C GLN A 133 20.21 -20.96 1.34
N ASP A 134 21.06 -19.95 1.39
CA ASP A 134 21.96 -19.72 2.53
C ASP A 134 21.20 -19.48 3.84
N TYR A 135 20.06 -18.78 3.77
CA TYR A 135 19.24 -18.49 4.96
C TYR A 135 18.00 -19.36 5.11
N GLY A 136 17.81 -20.36 4.24
CA GLY A 136 16.68 -21.28 4.29
C GLY A 136 15.33 -20.62 4.05
N LEU A 137 15.26 -19.55 3.26
CA LEU A 137 14.04 -18.84 2.95
C LEU A 137 13.18 -19.61 1.94
N ARG A 138 11.87 -19.51 2.05
CA ARG A 138 10.93 -20.15 1.10
C ARG A 138 10.36 -19.15 0.11
N LYS A 139 10.58 -19.38 -1.19
CA LYS A 139 9.97 -18.58 -2.26
C LYS A 139 8.45 -18.80 -2.29
N MET A 140 7.68 -17.72 -2.32
CA MET A 140 6.22 -17.77 -2.50
C MET A 140 5.88 -17.72 -3.99
N LYS A 141 4.93 -18.55 -4.43
CA LYS A 141 4.58 -18.67 -5.86
C LYS A 141 3.72 -17.50 -6.37
N ASP A 142 2.83 -16.96 -5.53
CA ASP A 142 1.93 -15.88 -5.94
C ASP A 142 2.49 -14.54 -5.50
N VAL A 143 2.87 -13.74 -6.47
CA VAL A 143 3.33 -12.36 -6.23
C VAL A 143 2.18 -11.42 -6.53
N LYS A 144 1.23 -11.30 -5.58
CA LYS A 144 0.30 -10.19 -5.58
C LYS A 144 0.93 -9.07 -4.76
N ILE A 145 1.14 -7.94 -5.38
CA ILE A 145 1.68 -6.76 -4.69
C ILE A 145 0.48 -5.94 -4.21
N ASP A 146 0.26 -5.92 -2.91
CA ASP A 146 -0.79 -5.10 -2.31
C ASP A 146 -0.15 -3.80 -1.80
N PHE A 147 -0.75 -2.68 -2.14
CA PHE A 147 -0.23 -1.35 -1.83
C PHE A 147 -1.02 -0.71 -0.67
N TYR A 148 -0.91 -1.27 0.53
CA TYR A 148 -1.64 -0.73 1.69
C TYR A 148 -1.00 0.56 2.23
N ASP A 149 0.16 0.45 2.86
CA ASP A 149 0.87 1.57 3.50
C ASP A 149 1.99 2.12 2.61
N LEU A 150 2.49 1.28 1.70
CA LEU A 150 3.48 1.65 0.70
C LEU A 150 2.82 1.78 -0.67
N GLY A 151 3.13 2.84 -1.38
CA GLY A 151 2.65 3.11 -2.72
C GLY A 151 3.74 3.14 -3.75
N LEU A 152 3.34 3.23 -5.02
CA LEU A 152 4.20 3.45 -6.17
C LEU A 152 3.84 4.76 -6.85
N THR A 153 4.84 5.45 -7.38
CA THR A 153 4.65 6.61 -8.25
C THR A 153 5.81 6.76 -9.23
N GLU A 154 5.55 7.40 -10.35
CA GLU A 154 6.58 7.78 -11.31
C GLU A 154 7.04 9.21 -11.04
N ILE A 155 8.35 9.42 -11.00
CA ILE A 155 8.96 10.74 -10.92
C ILE A 155 9.93 10.96 -12.08
N VAL A 156 9.99 12.17 -12.61
CA VAL A 156 10.92 12.55 -13.67
C VAL A 156 12.02 13.41 -13.10
N VAL A 157 13.27 13.09 -13.43
CA VAL A 157 14.45 13.87 -13.02
C VAL A 157 14.51 15.17 -13.80
N MET A 158 14.47 16.31 -13.09
CA MET A 158 14.50 17.64 -13.69
C MET A 158 15.92 18.06 -14.12
N PRO A 159 16.06 18.95 -15.12
CA PRO A 159 17.35 19.53 -15.48
C PRO A 159 18.05 20.27 -14.33
N THR A 160 17.26 20.82 -13.42
CA THR A 160 17.71 21.53 -12.21
C THR A 160 18.06 20.62 -11.05
N SER A 161 17.91 19.28 -11.23
CA SER A 161 18.11 18.31 -10.18
C SER A 161 19.56 18.19 -9.74
N ASN A 162 19.79 18.29 -8.43
CA ASN A 162 21.07 18.03 -7.81
C ASN A 162 21.51 16.56 -7.87
N PHE A 163 20.62 15.67 -8.31
CA PHE A 163 20.87 14.23 -8.43
C PHE A 163 21.25 13.80 -9.83
N ALA A 164 21.11 14.69 -10.84
CA ALA A 164 21.52 14.40 -12.19
C ALA A 164 23.02 14.12 -12.27
N GLY A 165 23.41 13.02 -12.92
CA GLY A 165 24.79 12.56 -13.03
C GLY A 165 25.29 11.69 -11.87
N LEU A 166 24.61 11.65 -10.74
CA LEU A 166 24.94 10.77 -9.61
C LEU A 166 24.45 9.34 -9.87
N ARG A 167 25.09 8.36 -9.24
CA ARG A 167 24.56 7.00 -9.18
C ARG A 167 23.39 6.95 -8.19
N ILE A 168 22.40 6.11 -8.45
CA ILE A 168 21.23 5.94 -7.54
C ILE A 168 21.69 5.59 -6.12
N GLY A 169 22.73 4.75 -5.98
CA GLY A 169 23.31 4.42 -4.68
C GLY A 169 23.94 5.62 -3.96
N GLU A 170 24.56 6.55 -4.69
CA GLU A 170 25.18 7.76 -4.15
C GLU A 170 24.13 8.82 -3.79
N ALA A 171 23.05 8.89 -4.53
CA ALA A 171 21.92 9.83 -4.30
C ALA A 171 21.25 9.58 -2.95
N ASN A 172 21.38 8.37 -2.37
CA ASN A 172 20.83 8.00 -1.07
C ASN A 172 19.33 8.38 -0.89
N LEU A 173 18.52 8.20 -1.95
CA LEU A 173 17.12 8.59 -2.00
C LEU A 173 16.31 7.97 -0.86
N ARG A 174 16.67 6.73 -0.48
CA ARG A 174 16.04 6.02 0.63
C ARG A 174 16.23 6.74 1.97
N LYS A 175 17.43 7.26 2.24
CA LYS A 175 17.75 7.95 3.49
C LYS A 175 17.18 9.37 3.52
N ARG A 176 17.20 10.06 2.37
CA ARG A 176 16.79 11.47 2.28
C ARG A 176 15.28 11.65 2.19
N PHE A 177 14.63 10.82 1.39
CA PHE A 177 13.20 10.98 1.04
C PHE A 177 12.34 9.78 1.47
N GLY A 178 12.93 8.73 2.03
CA GLY A 178 12.18 7.53 2.41
C GLY A 178 11.60 6.77 1.22
N ILE A 179 12.28 6.78 0.07
CA ILE A 179 11.83 6.12 -1.15
C ILE A 179 12.85 5.12 -1.68
N ASN A 180 12.37 4.03 -2.27
CA ASN A 180 13.17 3.07 -3.01
C ASN A 180 12.96 3.27 -4.52
N VAL A 181 14.01 3.22 -5.31
CA VAL A 181 13.91 3.16 -6.77
C VAL A 181 13.79 1.70 -7.18
N LEU A 182 12.70 1.36 -7.86
CA LEU A 182 12.41 0.01 -8.35
C LEU A 182 12.73 -0.18 -9.83
N GLY A 183 12.77 0.91 -10.59
CA GLY A 183 13.08 0.88 -12.01
C GLY A 183 13.37 2.27 -12.54
N VAL A 184 14.09 2.32 -13.64
CA VAL A 184 14.39 3.55 -14.39
C VAL A 184 13.94 3.33 -15.83
N LYS A 185 13.15 4.26 -16.36
CA LYS A 185 12.76 4.30 -17.76
C LYS A 185 13.46 5.47 -18.44
N ARG A 186 14.23 5.16 -19.46
CA ARG A 186 15.04 6.13 -20.20
C ARG A 186 14.61 6.21 -21.66
N GLY A 187 14.53 7.42 -22.21
CA GLY A 187 14.22 7.62 -23.62
C GLY A 187 12.89 7.04 -24.09
N GLY A 188 11.97 6.74 -23.16
CA GLY A 188 10.64 6.23 -23.45
C GLY A 188 10.51 4.72 -23.69
N CYS A 189 11.61 4.00 -23.96
CA CYS A 189 11.58 2.58 -24.32
C CYS A 189 12.53 1.68 -23.53
N GLU A 190 13.57 2.22 -22.93
CA GLU A 190 14.56 1.44 -22.20
C GLU A 190 14.19 1.37 -20.71
N TYR A 191 13.97 0.15 -20.21
CA TYR A 191 13.71 -0.11 -18.80
C TYR A 191 14.95 -0.72 -18.14
N ILE A 192 15.49 -0.03 -17.14
CA ILE A 192 16.62 -0.49 -16.34
C ILE A 192 16.04 -0.94 -15.00
N THR A 193 16.02 -2.24 -14.77
CA THR A 193 15.56 -2.86 -13.51
C THR A 193 16.68 -3.58 -12.81
N ASP A 194 17.75 -3.93 -13.55
CA ASP A 194 18.90 -4.62 -13.01
C ASP A 194 20.00 -3.65 -12.59
N ASN A 195 20.72 -4.00 -11.51
CA ASN A 195 21.85 -3.23 -11.00
C ASN A 195 21.58 -1.72 -10.82
N LEU A 196 20.36 -1.38 -10.41
CA LEU A 196 19.89 0.00 -10.25
C LEU A 196 20.83 0.90 -9.43
N ILE A 197 21.51 0.34 -8.44
CA ILE A 197 22.40 1.09 -7.54
C ILE A 197 23.58 1.70 -8.29
N ALA A 198 24.09 1.00 -9.30
CA ALA A 198 25.19 1.46 -10.14
C ALA A 198 24.73 2.38 -11.28
N ALA A 199 23.43 2.38 -11.59
CA ALA A 199 22.88 3.19 -12.65
C ALA A 199 23.01 4.68 -12.34
N LYS A 200 23.48 5.47 -13.32
CA LYS A 200 23.54 6.94 -13.23
C LYS A 200 22.20 7.54 -13.60
N LEU A 201 21.79 8.54 -12.85
CA LEU A 201 20.60 9.34 -13.13
C LEU A 201 20.90 10.37 -14.22
N HIS A 202 20.06 10.41 -15.23
CA HIS A 202 20.12 11.43 -16.29
C HIS A 202 18.89 12.32 -16.21
N VAL A 203 19.06 13.51 -16.72
CA VAL A 203 17.93 14.44 -16.89
C VAL A 203 16.89 13.82 -17.82
N GLY A 204 15.62 13.85 -17.43
CA GLY A 204 14.53 13.24 -18.17
C GLY A 204 14.32 11.75 -17.90
N ASP A 205 15.17 11.09 -17.10
CA ASP A 205 14.90 9.72 -16.66
C ASP A 205 13.61 9.69 -15.82
N MET A 206 12.76 8.73 -16.10
CA MET A 206 11.58 8.44 -15.28
C MET A 206 11.93 7.33 -14.30
N LEU A 207 11.75 7.61 -13.01
CA LEU A 207 12.04 6.67 -11.94
C LEU A 207 10.72 6.13 -11.39
N LEU A 208 10.56 4.82 -11.36
CA LEU A 208 9.52 4.19 -10.58
C LEU A 208 10.01 4.08 -9.14
N VAL A 209 9.31 4.74 -8.23
CA VAL A 209 9.68 4.79 -6.82
C VAL A 209 8.59 4.22 -5.93
N GLN A 210 9.00 3.51 -4.89
CA GLN A 210 8.15 3.00 -3.82
C GLN A 210 8.46 3.74 -2.53
N GLY A 211 7.44 4.07 -1.77
CA GLY A 211 7.57 4.70 -0.46
C GLY A 211 6.25 4.74 0.29
N GLU A 212 6.31 5.17 1.55
CA GLU A 212 5.11 5.50 2.31
C GLU A 212 4.33 6.62 1.59
N TRP A 213 3.00 6.54 1.58
CA TRP A 213 2.17 7.51 0.88
C TRP A 213 2.44 8.96 1.29
N THR A 214 2.75 9.18 2.56
CA THR A 214 3.16 10.49 3.10
C THR A 214 4.46 10.99 2.48
N ASN A 215 5.46 10.11 2.35
CA ASN A 215 6.75 10.46 1.74
C ASN A 215 6.59 10.74 0.23
N LEU A 216 5.78 9.95 -0.46
CA LEU A 216 5.47 10.17 -1.88
C LEU A 216 4.74 11.51 -2.10
N ALA A 217 3.82 11.88 -1.19
CA ALA A 217 3.16 13.18 -1.23
C ALA A 217 4.15 14.33 -1.03
N HIS A 218 5.11 14.19 -0.11
CA HIS A 218 6.16 15.19 0.09
C HIS A 218 7.07 15.39 -1.13
N LEU A 219 7.27 14.37 -1.98
CA LEU A 219 8.03 14.53 -3.21
C LEU A 219 7.38 15.55 -4.15
N THR A 220 6.07 15.71 -4.12
CA THR A 220 5.34 16.68 -4.95
C THR A 220 5.71 18.13 -4.61
N ALA A 221 6.18 18.38 -3.40
CA ALA A 221 6.63 19.71 -2.95
C ALA A 221 8.04 20.07 -3.48
N ASP A 222 8.88 19.08 -3.80
CA ASP A 222 10.25 19.30 -4.30
C ASP A 222 10.26 19.39 -5.85
N THR A 223 9.78 20.51 -6.37
CA THR A 223 9.72 20.78 -7.81
C THR A 223 11.08 21.10 -8.44
N THR A 224 12.14 21.22 -7.64
CA THR A 224 13.49 21.53 -8.13
C THR A 224 14.17 20.27 -8.67
N ASN A 225 13.99 19.16 -7.98
CA ASN A 225 14.69 17.90 -8.30
C ASN A 225 13.89 16.99 -9.22
N TRP A 226 12.57 16.93 -9.06
CA TRP A 226 11.69 16.04 -9.83
C TRP A 226 10.29 16.59 -10.03
N VAL A 227 9.63 16.01 -11.02
CA VAL A 227 8.19 16.15 -11.21
C VAL A 227 7.54 14.80 -10.95
N VAL A 228 6.56 14.76 -10.05
CA VAL A 228 5.73 13.58 -9.81
C VAL A 228 4.64 13.55 -10.86
N LEU A 229 4.55 12.45 -11.62
CA LEU A 229 3.58 12.32 -12.71
C LEU A 229 2.18 11.99 -12.23
N ASP A 230 2.07 11.29 -11.12
CA ASP A 230 0.82 10.89 -10.51
C ASP A 230 0.44 11.79 -9.35
N GLN A 231 -0.73 11.52 -8.77
CA GLN A 231 -1.20 12.19 -7.56
C GLN A 231 -1.24 11.17 -6.40
N PRO A 232 -0.10 10.97 -5.68
CA PRO A 232 0.00 9.94 -4.66
C PRO A 232 -1.09 10.02 -3.60
N GLU A 233 -1.47 11.23 -3.19
CA GLU A 233 -2.54 11.45 -2.21
C GLU A 233 -3.88 10.89 -2.68
N LYS A 234 -4.27 11.16 -3.93
CA LYS A 234 -5.54 10.66 -4.49
C LYS A 234 -5.50 9.16 -4.75
N THR A 235 -4.33 8.62 -5.02
CA THR A 235 -4.15 7.18 -5.20
C THR A 235 -4.20 6.47 -3.86
N ALA A 236 -3.58 7.05 -2.82
CA ALA A 236 -3.67 6.55 -1.45
C ALA A 236 -5.11 6.45 -0.94
N ASP A 237 -5.95 7.45 -1.26
CA ASP A 237 -7.36 7.46 -0.86
C ASP A 237 -8.19 6.35 -1.56
N LYS A 238 -7.73 5.82 -2.70
CA LYS A 238 -8.40 4.75 -3.45
C LYS A 238 -7.99 3.35 -3.02
N VAL A 239 -6.88 3.21 -2.31
CA VAL A 239 -6.38 1.91 -1.86
C VAL A 239 -7.25 1.39 -0.73
N LEU A 240 -7.96 0.29 -1.00
CA LEU A 240 -8.86 -0.36 -0.05
C LEU A 240 -8.07 -1.23 0.92
N LEU A 241 -8.46 -1.19 2.19
CA LEU A 241 -7.93 -2.07 3.24
C LEU A 241 -8.75 -3.37 3.27
N ASP A 242 -8.65 -4.18 2.23
CA ASP A 242 -9.48 -5.39 2.05
C ASP A 242 -9.38 -6.36 3.22
N TYR A 243 -8.24 -6.42 3.88
CA TYR A 243 -8.02 -7.27 5.04
C TYR A 243 -8.87 -6.87 6.26
N LYS A 244 -9.37 -5.63 6.32
CA LYS A 244 -10.29 -5.12 7.37
C LYS A 244 -11.76 -5.18 7.00
N ALA A 245 -12.08 -5.54 5.76
CA ALA A 245 -13.47 -5.65 5.28
C ALA A 245 -14.36 -6.53 6.18
N PRO A 246 -13.93 -7.72 6.68
CA PRO A 246 -14.78 -8.52 7.54
C PRO A 246 -15.09 -7.84 8.89
N VAL A 247 -14.17 -7.02 9.42
CA VAL A 247 -14.40 -6.26 10.66
C VAL A 247 -15.43 -5.17 10.42
N ALA A 248 -15.30 -4.42 9.33
CA ALA A 248 -16.27 -3.39 8.97
C ALA A 248 -17.67 -3.98 8.73
N ALA A 249 -17.76 -5.14 8.06
CA ALA A 249 -19.02 -5.86 7.86
C ALA A 249 -19.64 -6.31 9.18
N ALA A 250 -18.84 -6.83 10.13
CA ALA A 250 -19.32 -7.22 11.46
C ALA A 250 -19.87 -6.03 12.25
N ILE A 251 -19.20 -4.87 12.22
CA ILE A 251 -19.66 -3.65 12.89
C ILE A 251 -20.97 -3.16 12.25
N MET A 252 -21.07 -3.23 10.93
CA MET A 252 -22.29 -2.84 10.21
C MET A 252 -23.46 -3.76 10.53
N LEU A 253 -23.23 -5.08 10.61
CA LEU A 253 -24.26 -6.04 11.04
C LEU A 253 -24.67 -5.80 12.50
N LEU A 254 -23.73 -5.50 13.38
CA LEU A 254 -24.03 -5.13 14.77
C LEU A 254 -24.90 -3.88 14.84
N MET A 255 -24.60 -2.85 14.04
CA MET A 255 -25.40 -1.64 13.97
C MET A 255 -26.84 -1.94 13.53
N ILE A 256 -27.01 -2.74 12.48
CA ILE A 256 -28.32 -3.15 11.98
C ILE A 256 -29.07 -3.95 13.07
N ALA A 257 -28.41 -4.87 13.76
CA ALA A 257 -29.01 -5.63 14.84
C ALA A 257 -29.48 -4.71 15.98
N MET A 258 -28.69 -3.72 16.38
CA MET A 258 -29.09 -2.73 17.39
C MET A 258 -30.28 -1.87 16.98
N MET A 259 -30.48 -1.67 15.66
CA MET A 259 -31.62 -0.90 15.15
C MET A 259 -32.89 -1.74 14.97
N VAL A 260 -32.74 -3.05 14.73
CA VAL A 260 -33.88 -3.96 14.43
C VAL A 260 -34.42 -4.60 15.68
N PHE A 261 -33.57 -4.93 16.65
CA PHE A 261 -33.99 -5.57 17.90
C PHE A 261 -34.31 -4.52 18.97
N ASP A 262 -35.58 -4.39 19.33
CA ASP A 262 -36.08 -3.50 20.40
C ASP A 262 -35.63 -3.92 21.82
N PHE A 263 -34.89 -5.02 21.94
CA PHE A 263 -34.36 -5.52 23.20
C PHE A 263 -33.33 -4.56 23.85
N ILE A 264 -32.68 -3.74 23.04
CA ILE A 264 -31.74 -2.71 23.51
C ILE A 264 -32.41 -1.35 23.31
N PRO A 265 -32.78 -0.62 24.37
CA PRO A 265 -33.46 0.67 24.25
C PRO A 265 -32.46 1.77 23.83
N VAL A 266 -31.95 1.67 22.63
CA VAL A 266 -30.99 2.62 22.06
C VAL A 266 -31.65 3.33 20.88
N ALA A 267 -31.70 4.64 20.92
CA ALA A 267 -32.20 5.40 19.78
C ALA A 267 -31.36 5.09 18.51
N PRO A 268 -31.99 5.01 17.33
CA PRO A 268 -31.28 4.68 16.08
C PRO A 268 -30.06 5.58 15.81
N VAL A 269 -30.12 6.85 16.21
CA VAL A 269 -29.04 7.80 16.06
C VAL A 269 -27.82 7.41 16.91
N THR A 270 -28.04 6.95 18.14
CA THR A 270 -26.96 6.51 19.03
C THR A 270 -26.31 5.22 18.54
N ALA A 271 -27.07 4.29 17.96
CA ALA A 271 -26.53 3.08 17.34
C ALA A 271 -25.58 3.42 16.19
N VAL A 272 -25.93 4.39 15.33
CA VAL A 272 -25.07 4.86 14.23
C VAL A 272 -23.80 5.52 14.76
N ILE A 273 -23.90 6.35 15.81
CA ILE A 273 -22.74 7.00 16.42
C ILE A 273 -21.78 5.95 17.01
N ILE A 274 -22.30 4.97 17.74
CA ILE A 274 -21.51 3.89 18.32
C ILE A 274 -20.81 3.10 17.22
N ALA A 275 -21.50 2.74 16.13
CA ALA A 275 -20.91 2.03 15.01
C ALA A 275 -19.83 2.87 14.32
N GLY A 276 -20.05 4.18 14.15
CA GLY A 276 -19.06 5.10 13.60
C GLY A 276 -17.79 5.16 14.46
N LEU A 277 -17.92 5.28 15.77
CA LEU A 277 -16.80 5.24 16.69
C LEU A 277 -16.06 3.90 16.64
N LEU A 278 -16.79 2.77 16.64
CA LEU A 278 -16.20 1.43 16.53
C LEU A 278 -15.40 1.26 15.23
N THR A 279 -15.87 1.77 14.09
CA THR A 279 -15.13 1.68 12.81
C THR A 279 -13.83 2.47 12.85
N VAL A 280 -13.81 3.63 13.52
CA VAL A 280 -12.59 4.42 13.72
C VAL A 280 -11.62 3.71 14.67
N PHE A 281 -12.09 3.22 15.83
CA PHE A 281 -11.25 2.49 16.79
C PHE A 281 -10.73 1.15 16.24
N ALA A 282 -11.51 0.45 15.43
CA ALA A 282 -11.06 -0.76 14.74
C ALA A 282 -10.02 -0.46 13.64
N GLY A 283 -9.74 0.82 13.37
CA GLY A 283 -8.79 1.25 12.35
C GLY A 283 -9.22 0.84 10.94
N CYS A 284 -10.53 0.81 10.66
CA CYS A 284 -11.06 0.56 9.31
C CYS A 284 -10.76 1.73 8.37
N PHE A 285 -10.49 2.91 8.93
CA PHE A 285 -9.97 4.06 8.19
C PHE A 285 -8.47 4.23 8.45
N ARG A 286 -7.74 4.63 7.42
CA ARG A 286 -6.29 4.86 7.50
C ARG A 286 -5.95 6.00 8.48
N ASN A 287 -6.75 7.06 8.45
CA ASN A 287 -6.69 8.19 9.38
C ASN A 287 -8.09 8.81 9.53
N VAL A 288 -8.25 9.64 10.56
CA VAL A 288 -9.52 10.35 10.85
C VAL A 288 -9.89 11.28 9.69
N GLU A 289 -8.91 11.85 9.03
CA GLU A 289 -9.09 12.78 7.90
C GLU A 289 -9.70 12.07 6.68
N ALA A 290 -9.31 10.81 6.41
CA ALA A 290 -9.92 9.98 5.38
C ALA A 290 -11.40 9.71 5.68
N ALA A 291 -11.78 9.51 6.95
CA ALA A 291 -13.17 9.36 7.36
C ALA A 291 -13.98 10.64 7.11
N TYR A 292 -13.43 11.81 7.43
CA TYR A 292 -14.08 13.11 7.17
C TYR A 292 -14.25 13.40 5.68
N LYS A 293 -13.29 13.02 4.83
CA LYS A 293 -13.37 13.19 3.37
C LYS A 293 -14.47 12.35 2.71
N THR A 294 -14.90 11.26 3.34
CA THR A 294 -16.01 10.43 2.82
C THR A 294 -17.40 11.02 3.11
N ILE A 295 -17.49 11.99 3.99
CA ILE A 295 -18.74 12.66 4.34
C ILE A 295 -19.15 13.62 3.21
N ASN A 296 -20.32 13.39 2.63
CA ASN A 296 -20.90 14.32 1.65
C ASN A 296 -21.53 15.51 2.37
N TRP A 297 -20.72 16.51 2.66
CA TRP A 297 -21.15 17.73 3.37
C TRP A 297 -22.24 18.50 2.63
N GLU A 298 -22.23 18.50 1.30
CA GLU A 298 -23.25 19.18 0.49
C GLU A 298 -24.63 18.62 0.77
N SER A 299 -24.76 17.30 0.79
CA SER A 299 -26.05 16.62 1.10
C SER A 299 -26.50 16.89 2.53
N ILE A 300 -25.59 16.89 3.50
CA ILE A 300 -25.92 17.16 4.91
C ILE A 300 -26.41 18.60 5.09
N VAL A 301 -25.72 19.58 4.53
CA VAL A 301 -26.10 20.99 4.60
C VAL A 301 -27.44 21.23 3.92
N LEU A 302 -27.68 20.58 2.76
CA LEU A 302 -28.95 20.71 2.04
C LEU A 302 -30.12 20.15 2.87
N ILE A 303 -29.95 18.96 3.46
CA ILE A 303 -30.98 18.37 4.33
C ILE A 303 -31.23 19.26 5.57
N ALA A 304 -30.16 19.72 6.22
CA ALA A 304 -30.25 20.59 7.38
C ALA A 304 -30.96 21.91 7.07
N ALA A 305 -30.71 22.49 5.89
CA ALA A 305 -31.39 23.72 5.44
C ALA A 305 -32.85 23.51 5.10
N MET A 306 -33.26 22.32 4.60
CA MET A 306 -34.64 22.04 4.27
C MET A 306 -35.52 21.74 5.48
N MET A 307 -34.96 21.24 6.59
CA MET A 307 -35.75 20.95 7.81
C MET A 307 -36.53 22.15 8.37
N PRO A 308 -35.91 23.35 8.59
CA PRO A 308 -36.62 24.51 9.07
C PRO A 308 -37.74 24.96 8.11
N MET A 309 -37.50 24.80 6.79
CA MET A 309 -38.45 25.19 5.75
C MET A 309 -39.71 24.29 5.77
N SER A 310 -39.53 22.98 5.96
CA SER A 310 -40.61 22.02 6.16
C SER A 310 -41.43 22.36 7.41
N THR A 311 -40.75 22.67 8.53
CA THR A 311 -41.43 23.04 9.79
C THR A 311 -42.19 24.39 9.67
N ALA A 312 -41.69 25.32 8.89
CA ALA A 312 -42.35 26.60 8.64
C ALA A 312 -43.61 26.39 7.80
N LEU A 313 -43.57 25.53 6.76
CA LEU A 313 -44.73 25.18 5.92
C LEU A 313 -45.80 24.42 6.70
N GLU A 314 -45.42 23.59 7.68
CA GLU A 314 -46.38 22.82 8.50
C GLU A 314 -47.12 23.70 9.53
N LYS A 315 -46.52 24.84 9.90
CA LYS A 315 -47.09 25.80 10.87
C LYS A 315 -47.87 26.94 10.23
N THR A 316 -47.89 27.05 8.89
CA THR A 316 -48.62 28.06 8.14
C THR A 316 -49.83 27.47 7.48
#